data_95546cb914a802b62ebc3728bdc3b373
#
_entry.id   95546cb914a802b62ebc3728bdc3b373
#
_cell.length_a   1.000
_cell.length_b   1.000
_cell.length_c   1.000
_cell.angle_alpha   90.00
_cell.angle_beta   90.00
_cell.angle_gamma   90.00
#
_symmetry.space_group_name_H-M   'P 1'
#
loop_
_entity.id
_entity.type
_entity.pdbx_description
1 polymer ?
#
loop_
_entity_poly.entity_id
_entity_poly.type
_entity_poly.pdbx_seq_one_letter_code
_entity_poly.pdbx_strand_id
1 'polypeptide(L)'
;MARTESQDVMADRPADRPADRPTEHVDVLVVGAGISGIDAAYHLSTRRPGATFAVLEALGGYGGTWLVHRYPGVRSDSDLYTFGYGWKPWSGPPIATADEIQTYLGEVLEEHDLARHIRYHHRIDSASWSGEENRWTVVVTRTDTGETLRLTAGFLWMCQGYYRHDEGYTPDWPGLDRFAGTVVHPQTWPDDLDLADKQVLVIGSGATTATLVPAIADHCAHVTVLQRSPTYFYAGPNANELADMLNVLELPEEWVHEIVRRKLLLDLHELVKLSLDEPELVRDELIRMVTELLPEGYDVATHFTPRYDPWRQRVAFVPDGDLFAGISAGLATMVTDQIDHLDERGVVLASGDRIDADVIITATGFNLSVLGGIDFSVDGVPLDLATTVTYRGAMFTGVPNMIWVFGYLRASWTLRADLLAAFVCRLLDHMDELGVHRVTPRLRPEDADMAVGPWIDPADFNPGYLQRSMHLMPRSGDKPEWRHSQDYWSERVLFPEADLDDGCLVYE
;
A
#
# COMPACT_ATOMS: atom_id res chain seq x y z
N MET A 1 -76.38 24.14 14.78
CA MET A 1 -75.35 25.14 14.39
C MET A 1 -74.00 24.62 14.81
N ALA A 2 -73.31 23.97 13.95
CA ALA A 2 -71.97 23.42 14.19
C ALA A 2 -71.07 24.06 13.11
N ARG A 3 -70.05 24.80 13.56
CA ARG A 3 -69.03 25.38 12.68
C ARG A 3 -67.92 24.32 12.52
N THR A 4 -67.70 23.97 11.28
CA THR A 4 -66.54 23.15 10.81
C THR A 4 -65.33 24.07 10.67
N GLU A 5 -64.29 23.82 11.46
CA GLU A 5 -62.96 24.42 11.27
C GLU A 5 -62.18 23.54 10.25
N SER A 6 -61.81 24.13 9.13
CA SER A 6 -60.89 23.55 8.16
C SER A 6 -59.46 23.73 8.70
N GLN A 7 -58.76 22.66 8.96
CA GLN A 7 -57.31 22.63 9.20
C GLN A 7 -56.61 22.70 7.84
N ASP A 8 -55.95 23.85 7.55
CA ASP A 8 -54.93 23.99 6.50
C ASP A 8 -53.72 23.14 6.84
N VAL A 9 -53.50 22.07 6.11
CA VAL A 9 -52.25 21.32 6.10
C VAL A 9 -51.23 22.13 5.31
N MET A 10 -50.39 22.89 5.99
CA MET A 10 -49.17 23.47 5.40
C MET A 10 -48.25 22.30 4.99
N ALA A 11 -48.12 22.07 3.70
CA ALA A 11 -47.09 21.23 3.11
C ALA A 11 -45.72 21.81 3.43
N ASP A 12 -44.97 21.08 4.23
CA ASP A 12 -43.56 21.35 4.56
C ASP A 12 -42.75 21.28 3.25
N ARG A 13 -42.33 22.42 2.72
CA ARG A 13 -41.37 22.47 1.63
C ARG A 13 -40.03 22.06 2.20
N PRO A 14 -39.34 21.08 1.60
CA PRO A 14 -37.96 20.76 2.04
C PRO A 14 -37.13 22.03 1.87
N ALA A 15 -36.51 22.46 2.94
CA ALA A 15 -35.58 23.56 2.96
C ALA A 15 -34.46 23.27 1.95
N ASP A 16 -34.23 24.20 0.99
CA ASP A 16 -33.07 24.22 0.11
C ASP A 16 -31.81 24.08 0.96
N ARG A 17 -31.20 22.88 0.93
CA ARG A 17 -29.90 22.67 1.56
C ARG A 17 -28.83 23.38 0.73
N PRO A 18 -27.98 24.22 1.33
CA PRO A 18 -26.91 24.93 0.60
C PRO A 18 -25.87 24.00 -0.04
N ALA A 19 -25.96 22.69 0.21
CA ALA A 19 -24.97 21.67 -0.15
C ALA A 19 -25.08 21.12 -1.60
N ASP A 20 -26.00 21.62 -2.44
CA ASP A 20 -26.32 20.95 -3.71
C ASP A 20 -25.57 21.50 -4.95
N ARG A 21 -24.69 22.48 -4.79
CA ARG A 21 -23.90 22.98 -5.93
C ARG A 21 -22.44 22.62 -5.75
N PRO A 22 -21.77 22.04 -6.79
CA PRO A 22 -20.32 21.85 -6.78
C PRO A 22 -19.66 23.22 -6.58
N THR A 23 -18.69 23.29 -5.67
CA THR A 23 -18.00 24.55 -5.37
C THR A 23 -16.82 24.79 -6.33
N GLU A 24 -16.29 23.73 -6.96
CA GLU A 24 -15.10 23.78 -7.80
C GLU A 24 -15.08 22.63 -8.81
N HIS A 25 -14.39 22.84 -9.95
CA HIS A 25 -14.08 21.82 -10.94
C HIS A 25 -12.57 21.77 -11.19
N VAL A 26 -12.03 20.56 -11.35
CA VAL A 26 -10.65 20.31 -11.78
C VAL A 26 -10.64 19.30 -12.92
N ASP A 27 -9.65 19.40 -13.82
CA ASP A 27 -9.49 18.42 -14.90
C ASP A 27 -9.13 17.04 -14.34
N VAL A 28 -8.22 17.00 -13.34
CA VAL A 28 -7.79 15.77 -12.69
C VAL A 28 -7.87 15.90 -11.17
N LEU A 29 -8.51 14.94 -10.52
CA LEU A 29 -8.51 14.82 -9.07
C LEU A 29 -7.66 13.62 -8.66
N VAL A 30 -6.57 13.88 -7.96
CA VAL A 30 -5.70 12.86 -7.36
C VAL A 30 -6.18 12.58 -5.94
N VAL A 31 -6.34 11.30 -5.60
CA VAL A 31 -6.85 10.87 -4.29
C VAL A 31 -5.74 10.23 -3.47
N GLY A 32 -5.35 10.92 -2.39
CA GLY A 32 -4.25 10.55 -1.49
C GLY A 32 -2.95 11.29 -1.79
N ALA A 33 -2.29 11.80 -0.74
CA ALA A 33 -0.98 12.46 -0.79
C ALA A 33 0.15 11.57 -0.21
N GLY A 34 0.05 10.27 -0.40
CA GLY A 34 1.14 9.33 -0.21
C GLY A 34 2.13 9.39 -1.37
N ILE A 35 3.12 8.49 -1.36
CA ILE A 35 4.19 8.42 -2.37
C ILE A 35 3.63 8.39 -3.81
N SER A 36 2.54 7.67 -4.07
CA SER A 36 1.92 7.61 -5.41
C SER A 36 1.20 8.90 -5.82
N GLY A 37 0.57 9.60 -4.87
CA GLY A 37 -0.14 10.85 -5.18
C GLY A 37 0.80 12.03 -5.39
N ILE A 38 1.93 12.04 -4.70
CA ILE A 38 3.00 13.01 -4.92
C ILE A 38 3.63 12.79 -6.31
N ASP A 39 3.86 11.54 -6.70
CA ASP A 39 4.32 11.18 -8.04
C ASP A 39 3.34 11.63 -9.13
N ALA A 40 2.05 11.35 -8.95
CA ALA A 40 1.00 11.81 -9.86
C ALA A 40 0.99 13.34 -10.01
N ALA A 41 1.11 14.07 -8.89
CA ALA A 41 1.17 15.53 -8.89
C ALA A 41 2.41 16.06 -9.63
N TYR A 42 3.57 15.42 -9.44
CA TYR A 42 4.80 15.75 -10.19
C TYR A 42 4.61 15.57 -11.70
N HIS A 43 4.09 14.42 -12.13
CA HIS A 43 3.87 14.16 -13.54
C HIS A 43 2.84 15.10 -14.17
N LEU A 44 1.75 15.42 -13.47
CA LEU A 44 0.79 16.43 -13.93
C LEU A 44 1.44 17.80 -14.08
N SER A 45 2.18 18.25 -13.07
CA SER A 45 2.83 19.58 -13.08
C SER A 45 3.87 19.70 -14.20
N THR A 46 4.60 18.64 -14.49
CA THR A 46 5.71 18.67 -15.46
C THR A 46 5.28 18.35 -16.89
N ARG A 47 4.37 17.40 -17.08
CA ARG A 47 3.95 16.95 -18.41
C ARG A 47 2.67 17.61 -18.90
N ARG A 48 1.82 18.09 -17.98
CA ARG A 48 0.52 18.74 -18.32
C ARG A 48 0.35 20.06 -17.56
N PRO A 49 1.26 21.04 -17.73
CA PRO A 49 1.26 22.28 -16.97
C PRO A 49 0.01 23.16 -17.19
N GLY A 50 -0.78 22.87 -18.22
CA GLY A 50 -2.05 23.57 -18.48
C GLY A 50 -3.28 22.93 -17.83
N ALA A 51 -3.16 21.72 -17.27
CA ALA A 51 -4.28 21.05 -16.62
C ALA A 51 -4.47 21.57 -15.19
N THR A 52 -5.74 21.78 -14.82
CA THR A 52 -6.10 22.07 -13.42
C THR A 52 -6.20 20.77 -12.63
N PHE A 53 -5.53 20.68 -11.48
CA PHE A 53 -5.64 19.49 -10.64
C PHE A 53 -5.56 19.82 -9.15
N ALA A 54 -6.11 18.92 -8.34
CA ALA A 54 -6.00 18.95 -6.89
C ALA A 54 -5.68 17.54 -6.38
N VAL A 55 -4.95 17.49 -5.25
CA VAL A 55 -4.70 16.26 -4.50
C VAL A 55 -5.49 16.35 -3.21
N LEU A 56 -6.42 15.40 -2.97
CA LEU A 56 -7.16 15.35 -1.70
C LEU A 56 -6.57 14.28 -0.80
N GLU A 57 -6.23 14.72 0.42
CA GLU A 57 -5.67 13.87 1.45
C GLU A 57 -6.58 13.88 2.69
N ALA A 58 -6.96 12.69 3.16
CA ALA A 58 -7.86 12.55 4.33
C ALA A 58 -7.19 12.90 5.66
N LEU A 59 -5.86 12.75 5.72
CA LEU A 59 -5.05 13.04 6.90
C LEU A 59 -4.60 14.50 6.94
N GLY A 60 -3.97 14.90 8.05
CA GLY A 60 -3.44 16.24 8.26
C GLY A 60 -2.04 16.48 7.69
N GLY A 61 -1.49 15.54 6.90
CA GLY A 61 -0.15 15.62 6.33
C GLY A 61 0.04 14.69 5.15
N TYR A 62 1.16 14.84 4.43
CA TYR A 62 1.56 13.99 3.32
C TYR A 62 2.32 12.74 3.82
N GLY A 63 2.54 11.77 2.93
CA GLY A 63 3.37 10.59 3.16
C GLY A 63 2.60 9.28 3.29
N GLY A 64 1.28 9.32 3.55
CA GLY A 64 0.44 8.12 3.63
C GLY A 64 0.96 7.11 4.68
N THR A 65 1.41 5.94 4.24
CA THR A 65 1.99 4.89 5.10
C THR A 65 3.09 5.43 6.02
N TRP A 66 3.97 6.27 5.51
CA TRP A 66 5.11 6.82 6.25
C TRP A 66 4.73 7.91 7.27
N LEU A 67 3.56 8.51 7.12
CA LEU A 67 2.96 9.41 8.11
C LEU A 67 2.26 8.63 9.22
N VAL A 68 1.56 7.54 8.87
CA VAL A 68 0.69 6.79 9.79
C VAL A 68 1.49 5.90 10.72
N HIS A 69 2.51 5.20 10.20
CA HIS A 69 3.31 4.28 11.00
C HIS A 69 4.35 5.04 11.82
N ARG A 70 4.24 4.97 13.16
CA ARG A 70 5.09 5.68 14.12
C ARG A 70 5.69 4.77 15.19
N TYR A 71 5.55 3.45 15.04
CA TYR A 71 6.14 2.51 15.98
C TYR A 71 7.67 2.57 15.91
N PRO A 72 8.39 2.26 17.01
CA PRO A 72 9.84 2.28 17.04
C PRO A 72 10.50 1.46 15.93
N GLY A 73 11.51 2.01 15.29
CA GLY A 73 12.27 1.35 14.24
C GLY A 73 11.57 1.24 12.88
N VAL A 74 10.42 1.89 12.67
CA VAL A 74 9.71 1.87 11.38
C VAL A 74 10.62 2.31 10.24
N ARG A 75 10.78 1.43 9.24
CA ARG A 75 11.65 1.60 8.08
C ARG A 75 11.09 0.86 6.87
N SER A 76 11.57 1.19 5.68
CA SER A 76 11.24 0.45 4.47
C SER A 76 11.81 -0.99 4.54
N ASP A 77 11.13 -1.93 3.91
CA ASP A 77 11.64 -3.27 3.59
C ASP A 77 12.07 -3.38 2.13
N SER A 78 12.03 -2.25 1.42
CA SER A 78 12.46 -2.10 0.03
C SER A 78 13.55 -1.06 -0.04
N ASP A 79 14.52 -1.30 -0.90
CA ASP A 79 15.64 -0.42 -1.18
C ASP A 79 15.19 0.93 -1.76
N LEU A 80 15.64 2.02 -1.21
CA LEU A 80 15.24 3.39 -1.62
C LEU A 80 15.75 3.81 -2.99
N TYR A 81 16.81 3.21 -3.51
CA TYR A 81 17.22 3.45 -4.90
C TYR A 81 16.15 2.96 -5.89
N THR A 82 15.35 1.98 -5.50
CA THR A 82 14.25 1.46 -6.32
C THR A 82 12.87 1.90 -5.83
N PHE A 83 12.69 2.12 -4.53
CA PHE A 83 11.44 2.58 -3.92
C PHE A 83 11.29 4.10 -3.99
N GLY A 84 12.37 4.88 -4.04
CA GLY A 84 12.34 6.29 -4.41
C GLY A 84 11.90 6.48 -5.87
N TYR A 85 11.59 7.70 -6.26
CA TYR A 85 11.20 8.02 -7.64
C TYR A 85 12.38 7.86 -8.61
N GLY A 86 12.11 7.43 -9.85
CA GLY A 86 13.14 7.33 -10.87
C GLY A 86 13.74 8.67 -11.29
N TRP A 87 13.02 9.75 -11.06
CA TRP A 87 13.39 11.12 -11.43
C TRP A 87 13.97 11.95 -10.27
N LYS A 88 13.90 11.47 -9.02
CA LYS A 88 14.51 12.11 -7.83
C LYS A 88 15.55 11.17 -7.24
N PRO A 89 16.84 11.49 -7.32
CA PRO A 89 17.92 10.67 -6.75
C PRO A 89 17.74 10.40 -5.26
N TRP A 90 18.20 9.23 -4.83
CA TRP A 90 18.43 8.87 -3.45
C TRP A 90 19.92 8.65 -3.21
N SER A 91 20.46 9.24 -2.16
CA SER A 91 21.90 9.17 -1.81
C SER A 91 22.15 8.62 -0.40
N GLY A 92 21.08 8.27 0.33
CA GLY A 92 21.16 7.68 1.67
C GLY A 92 21.38 6.17 1.65
N PRO A 93 21.32 5.51 2.82
CA PRO A 93 21.42 4.06 2.93
C PRO A 93 20.28 3.37 2.15
N PRO A 94 20.49 2.13 1.69
CA PRO A 94 19.46 1.38 0.96
C PRO A 94 18.13 1.32 1.70
N ILE A 95 18.13 0.95 2.96
CA ILE A 95 16.93 0.89 3.78
C ILE A 95 16.82 2.17 4.60
N ALA A 96 15.82 2.97 4.29
CA ALA A 96 15.55 4.22 4.97
C ALA A 96 14.45 4.07 6.04
N THR A 97 14.60 4.86 7.09
CA THR A 97 13.57 5.04 8.14
C THR A 97 12.37 5.82 7.60
N ALA A 98 11.25 5.76 8.31
CA ALA A 98 10.06 6.56 7.95
C ALA A 98 10.37 8.06 7.93
N ASP A 99 11.19 8.56 8.86
CA ASP A 99 11.58 9.97 8.93
C ASP A 99 12.41 10.41 7.72
N GLU A 100 13.36 9.56 7.27
CA GLU A 100 14.14 9.81 6.06
C GLU A 100 13.27 9.82 4.81
N ILE A 101 12.29 8.90 4.71
CA ILE A 101 11.34 8.88 3.61
C ILE A 101 10.42 10.10 3.64
N GLN A 102 9.94 10.51 4.82
CA GLN A 102 9.16 11.72 4.98
C GLN A 102 9.94 12.97 4.58
N THR A 103 11.22 13.04 4.94
CA THR A 103 12.13 14.12 4.51
C THR A 103 12.28 14.14 3.00
N TYR A 104 12.56 12.99 2.38
CA TYR A 104 12.66 12.85 0.92
C TYR A 104 11.39 13.31 0.19
N LEU A 105 10.21 12.90 0.67
CA LEU A 105 8.93 13.35 0.11
C LEU A 105 8.69 14.85 0.31
N GLY A 106 9.11 15.39 1.45
CA GLY A 106 9.03 16.83 1.75
C GLY A 106 9.90 17.66 0.80
N GLU A 107 11.12 17.21 0.52
CA GLU A 107 11.99 17.84 -0.47
C GLU A 107 11.35 17.87 -1.86
N VAL A 108 10.73 16.76 -2.29
CA VAL A 108 9.99 16.69 -3.57
C VAL A 108 8.89 17.73 -3.64
N LEU A 109 8.10 17.86 -2.55
CA LEU A 109 7.02 18.85 -2.50
C LEU A 109 7.54 20.28 -2.61
N GLU A 110 8.67 20.57 -1.99
CA GLU A 110 9.29 21.91 -2.01
C GLU A 110 9.96 22.21 -3.36
N GLU A 111 10.79 21.32 -3.87
CA GLU A 111 11.54 21.48 -5.12
C GLU A 111 10.63 21.71 -6.34
N HIS A 112 9.45 21.09 -6.33
CA HIS A 112 8.50 21.16 -7.45
C HIS A 112 7.24 21.98 -7.15
N ASP A 113 7.20 22.71 -6.02
CA ASP A 113 6.05 23.54 -5.58
C ASP A 113 4.71 22.78 -5.62
N LEU A 114 4.73 21.50 -5.21
CA LEU A 114 3.55 20.63 -5.28
C LEU A 114 2.60 20.81 -4.11
N ALA A 115 3.08 21.32 -2.96
CA ALA A 115 2.30 21.48 -1.75
C ALA A 115 1.03 22.35 -1.96
N ARG A 116 1.08 23.31 -2.90
CA ARG A 116 -0.07 24.17 -3.24
C ARG A 116 -1.27 23.41 -3.83
N HIS A 117 -1.05 22.21 -4.37
CA HIS A 117 -2.09 21.39 -4.95
C HIS A 117 -2.71 20.41 -3.95
N ILE A 118 -2.08 20.21 -2.77
CA ILE A 118 -2.51 19.24 -1.76
C ILE A 118 -3.47 19.91 -0.79
N ARG A 119 -4.60 19.27 -0.56
CA ARG A 119 -5.63 19.67 0.40
C ARG A 119 -5.76 18.61 1.47
N TYR A 120 -5.18 18.89 2.63
CA TYR A 120 -5.25 18.02 3.79
C TYR A 120 -6.64 18.05 4.45
N HIS A 121 -6.94 17.03 5.24
CA HIS A 121 -8.23 16.88 5.92
C HIS A 121 -9.43 16.79 4.97
N HIS A 122 -9.24 16.31 3.75
CA HIS A 122 -10.30 16.14 2.75
C HIS A 122 -10.53 14.67 2.44
N ARG A 123 -11.39 14.02 3.22
CA ARG A 123 -11.78 12.62 2.97
C ARG A 123 -12.91 12.56 1.96
N ILE A 124 -12.73 11.80 0.90
CA ILE A 124 -13.80 11.53 -0.07
C ILE A 124 -14.69 10.43 0.51
N ASP A 125 -15.99 10.71 0.62
CA ASP A 125 -16.99 9.74 1.07
C ASP A 125 -17.65 9.03 -0.11
N SER A 126 -17.93 9.76 -1.20
CA SER A 126 -18.50 9.16 -2.41
C SER A 126 -18.05 9.86 -3.69
N ALA A 127 -18.08 9.12 -4.80
CA ALA A 127 -17.80 9.61 -6.13
C ALA A 127 -18.81 9.07 -7.14
N SER A 128 -19.50 9.96 -7.88
CA SER A 128 -20.55 9.61 -8.84
C SER A 128 -20.21 10.13 -10.21
N TRP A 129 -20.13 9.26 -11.21
CA TRP A 129 -19.98 9.63 -12.61
C TRP A 129 -21.32 9.96 -13.24
N SER A 130 -21.38 11.03 -14.02
CA SER A 130 -22.49 11.37 -14.91
C SER A 130 -22.04 11.30 -16.36
N GLY A 131 -22.60 10.36 -17.13
CA GLY A 131 -22.36 10.25 -18.56
C GLY A 131 -22.96 11.41 -19.38
N GLU A 132 -23.98 12.10 -18.86
CA GLU A 132 -24.55 13.31 -19.48
C GLU A 132 -23.60 14.51 -19.33
N GLU A 133 -22.96 14.64 -18.16
CA GLU A 133 -22.06 15.76 -17.86
C GLU A 133 -20.59 15.44 -18.14
N ASN A 134 -20.23 14.18 -18.46
CA ASN A 134 -18.88 13.66 -18.64
C ASN A 134 -17.93 14.05 -17.52
N ARG A 135 -18.37 13.87 -16.26
CA ARG A 135 -17.56 14.20 -15.09
C ARG A 135 -17.94 13.40 -13.85
N TRP A 136 -17.01 13.31 -12.95
CA TRP A 136 -17.19 12.85 -11.60
C TRP A 136 -17.68 13.99 -10.69
N THR A 137 -18.63 13.71 -9.82
CA THR A 137 -18.97 14.54 -8.65
C THR A 137 -18.54 13.81 -7.42
N VAL A 138 -17.66 14.42 -6.61
CA VAL A 138 -17.16 13.86 -5.36
C VAL A 138 -17.72 14.60 -4.16
N VAL A 139 -18.14 13.85 -3.16
CA VAL A 139 -18.56 14.36 -1.85
C VAL A 139 -17.42 14.14 -0.88
N VAL A 140 -17.03 15.21 -0.23
CA VAL A 140 -15.85 15.28 0.64
C VAL A 140 -16.26 15.74 2.02
N THR A 141 -15.84 15.03 3.05
CA THR A 141 -15.93 15.49 4.44
C THR A 141 -14.58 16.03 4.90
N ARG A 142 -14.57 17.26 5.40
CA ARG A 142 -13.44 17.84 6.12
C ARG A 142 -13.29 17.11 7.45
N THR A 143 -12.18 16.38 7.66
CA THR A 143 -11.95 15.59 8.89
C THR A 143 -11.63 16.44 10.12
N ASP A 144 -11.20 17.68 9.92
CA ASP A 144 -10.90 18.65 10.97
C ASP A 144 -12.13 19.48 11.43
N THR A 145 -13.08 19.76 10.52
CA THR A 145 -14.23 20.64 10.80
C THR A 145 -15.57 19.92 10.74
N GLY A 146 -15.63 18.75 10.09
CA GLY A 146 -16.88 18.06 9.80
C GLY A 146 -17.70 18.67 8.64
N GLU A 147 -17.17 19.68 7.96
CA GLU A 147 -17.84 20.33 6.83
C GLU A 147 -17.89 19.37 5.63
N THR A 148 -19.04 19.34 4.94
CA THR A 148 -19.20 18.60 3.68
C THR A 148 -19.07 19.52 2.49
N LEU A 149 -18.20 19.16 1.55
CA LEU A 149 -17.91 19.86 0.30
C LEU A 149 -18.29 19.00 -0.90
N ARG A 150 -18.51 19.66 -2.05
CA ARG A 150 -18.68 18.98 -3.35
C ARG A 150 -17.74 19.56 -4.37
N LEU A 151 -17.00 18.69 -5.06
CA LEU A 151 -16.14 19.03 -6.17
C LEU A 151 -16.54 18.22 -7.39
N THR A 152 -16.16 18.70 -8.58
CA THR A 152 -16.24 17.90 -9.80
C THR A 152 -14.87 17.71 -10.42
N ALA A 153 -14.68 16.59 -11.11
CA ALA A 153 -13.44 16.28 -11.79
C ALA A 153 -13.69 15.61 -13.14
N GLY A 154 -12.88 15.93 -14.13
CA GLY A 154 -12.89 15.24 -15.43
C GLY A 154 -12.34 13.81 -15.31
N PHE A 155 -11.31 13.60 -14.49
CA PHE A 155 -10.62 12.33 -14.31
C PHE A 155 -10.29 12.08 -12.84
N LEU A 156 -10.45 10.83 -12.34
CA LEU A 156 -10.05 10.41 -11.01
C LEU A 156 -8.76 9.58 -11.09
N TRP A 157 -7.75 10.01 -10.34
CA TRP A 157 -6.49 9.31 -10.20
C TRP A 157 -6.33 8.81 -8.76
N MET A 158 -6.64 7.51 -8.57
CA MET A 158 -6.74 6.90 -7.26
C MET A 158 -5.38 6.46 -6.75
N CYS A 159 -4.81 7.23 -5.79
CA CYS A 159 -3.52 7.03 -5.16
C CYS A 159 -3.63 6.78 -3.63
N GLN A 160 -4.79 6.39 -3.15
CA GLN A 160 -5.13 6.23 -1.73
C GLN A 160 -4.46 5.02 -1.05
N GLY A 161 -3.65 4.25 -1.78
CA GLY A 161 -3.11 3.00 -1.29
C GLY A 161 -4.14 1.87 -1.27
N TYR A 162 -3.90 0.84 -0.43
CA TYR A 162 -4.78 -0.32 -0.34
C TYR A 162 -4.95 -0.85 1.10
N TYR A 163 -4.42 -0.14 2.08
CA TYR A 163 -4.62 -0.45 3.50
C TYR A 163 -5.59 0.55 4.14
N ARG A 164 -6.38 0.07 5.09
CA ARG A 164 -7.05 0.95 6.03
C ARG A 164 -6.02 1.57 6.96
N HIS A 165 -6.13 2.88 7.19
CA HIS A 165 -5.21 3.61 8.07
C HIS A 165 -5.73 3.75 9.51
N ASP A 166 -7.03 3.55 9.71
CA ASP A 166 -7.72 3.73 11.00
C ASP A 166 -7.69 2.48 11.88
N GLU A 167 -7.47 1.30 11.29
CA GLU A 167 -7.53 0.04 12.02
C GLU A 167 -6.67 -1.05 11.38
N GLY A 168 -5.74 -1.61 12.15
CA GLY A 168 -4.98 -2.79 11.79
C GLY A 168 -5.78 -4.08 11.97
N TYR A 169 -5.27 -5.18 11.45
CA TYR A 169 -5.90 -6.48 11.62
C TYR A 169 -5.44 -7.17 12.91
N THR A 170 -6.35 -7.35 13.83
CA THR A 170 -6.15 -8.20 15.02
C THR A 170 -7.15 -9.35 14.96
N PRO A 171 -6.69 -10.62 14.99
CA PRO A 171 -7.60 -11.76 15.07
C PRO A 171 -8.44 -11.72 16.35
N ASP A 172 -9.66 -12.26 16.28
CA ASP A 172 -10.54 -12.43 17.44
C ASP A 172 -10.10 -13.69 18.22
N TRP A 173 -9.15 -13.52 19.15
CA TRP A 173 -8.72 -14.61 20.02
C TRP A 173 -9.62 -14.70 21.26
N PRO A 174 -10.03 -15.93 21.69
CA PRO A 174 -10.78 -16.08 22.91
C PRO A 174 -10.08 -15.46 24.11
N GLY A 175 -10.79 -14.61 24.84
CA GLY A 175 -10.29 -13.99 26.07
C GLY A 175 -9.36 -12.80 25.90
N LEU A 176 -9.22 -12.22 24.69
CA LEU A 176 -8.43 -11.00 24.46
C LEU A 176 -8.90 -9.85 25.36
N ASP A 177 -10.20 -9.75 25.61
CA ASP A 177 -10.84 -8.77 26.50
C ASP A 177 -10.55 -8.95 27.98
N ARG A 178 -9.99 -10.11 28.39
CA ARG A 178 -9.62 -10.42 29.79
C ARG A 178 -8.18 -10.07 30.11
N PHE A 179 -7.35 -9.83 29.10
CA PHE A 179 -5.95 -9.49 29.32
C PHE A 179 -5.85 -8.18 30.12
N ALA A 180 -5.13 -8.22 31.26
CA ALA A 180 -5.05 -7.10 32.17
C ALA A 180 -3.98 -6.05 31.76
N GLY A 181 -3.08 -6.40 30.85
CA GLY A 181 -2.05 -5.52 30.32
C GLY A 181 -2.53 -4.66 29.15
N THR A 182 -1.59 -4.08 28.42
CA THR A 182 -1.85 -3.22 27.26
C THR A 182 -1.80 -4.01 25.96
N VAL A 183 -2.81 -3.87 25.10
CA VAL A 183 -2.81 -4.42 23.73
C VAL A 183 -2.66 -3.28 22.75
N VAL A 184 -1.68 -3.36 21.84
CA VAL A 184 -1.37 -2.32 20.85
C VAL A 184 -1.22 -2.93 19.48
N HIS A 185 -1.78 -2.27 18.46
CA HIS A 185 -1.43 -2.56 17.07
C HIS A 185 -0.40 -1.54 16.57
N PRO A 186 0.67 -1.94 15.86
CA PRO A 186 1.73 -1.02 15.40
C PRO A 186 1.23 0.15 14.54
N GLN A 187 0.13 -0.04 13.81
CA GLN A 187 -0.48 1.01 12.99
C GLN A 187 -1.10 2.15 13.81
N THR A 188 -1.50 1.89 15.04
CA THR A 188 -2.11 2.85 15.98
C THR A 188 -1.25 2.98 17.24
N TRP A 189 0.05 3.15 17.04
CA TRP A 189 1.03 3.21 18.13
C TRP A 189 0.79 4.43 19.03
N PRO A 190 0.59 4.23 20.36
CA PRO A 190 0.41 5.35 21.30
C PRO A 190 1.73 6.10 21.52
N ASP A 191 1.69 7.43 21.50
CA ASP A 191 2.89 8.27 21.68
C ASP A 191 3.50 8.12 23.09
N ASP A 192 2.70 7.72 24.10
CA ASP A 192 3.08 7.60 25.51
C ASP A 192 3.28 6.15 25.99
N LEU A 193 3.38 5.18 25.07
CA LEU A 193 3.58 3.80 25.43
C LEU A 193 4.99 3.56 26.00
N ASP A 194 5.05 3.26 27.30
CA ASP A 194 6.29 2.91 28.00
C ASP A 194 6.51 1.41 28.00
N LEU A 195 7.63 0.97 27.40
CA LEU A 195 8.06 -0.43 27.31
C LEU A 195 9.23 -0.74 28.27
N ALA A 196 9.74 0.25 29.02
CA ALA A 196 10.87 0.05 29.92
C ALA A 196 10.56 -1.03 30.98
N ASP A 197 11.47 -1.98 31.10
CA ASP A 197 11.37 -3.10 32.05
C ASP A 197 10.12 -3.98 31.90
N LYS A 198 9.44 -3.97 30.73
CA LYS A 198 8.23 -4.76 30.43
C LYS A 198 8.57 -6.10 29.78
N GLN A 199 7.75 -7.11 30.09
CA GLN A 199 7.65 -8.32 29.28
C GLN A 199 6.77 -8.04 28.08
N VAL A 200 7.36 -7.98 26.90
CA VAL A 200 6.65 -7.60 25.66
C VAL A 200 6.43 -8.84 24.80
N LEU A 201 5.19 -9.10 24.42
CA LEU A 201 4.84 -10.14 23.47
C LEU A 201 4.47 -9.51 22.11
N VAL A 202 5.26 -9.79 21.08
CA VAL A 202 4.97 -9.40 19.68
C VAL A 202 4.36 -10.59 18.96
N ILE A 203 3.12 -10.45 18.49
CA ILE A 203 2.40 -11.51 17.77
C ILE A 203 2.48 -11.26 16.28
N GLY A 204 3.20 -12.12 15.56
CA GLY A 204 3.46 -12.04 14.11
C GLY A 204 4.95 -12.10 13.81
N SER A 205 5.32 -12.42 12.58
CA SER A 205 6.72 -12.53 12.11
C SER A 205 6.96 -11.86 10.76
N GLY A 206 6.16 -10.85 10.41
CA GLY A 206 6.30 -10.10 9.17
C GLY A 206 7.31 -8.96 9.25
N ALA A 207 7.33 -8.09 8.23
CA ALA A 207 8.19 -6.92 8.14
C ALA A 207 8.10 -6.00 9.37
N THR A 208 6.90 -5.80 9.92
CA THR A 208 6.70 -5.01 11.15
C THR A 208 7.48 -5.58 12.33
N THR A 209 7.45 -6.89 12.51
CA THR A 209 8.23 -7.56 13.59
C THR A 209 9.73 -7.43 13.36
N ALA A 210 10.17 -7.59 12.11
CA ALA A 210 11.59 -7.46 11.74
C ALA A 210 12.15 -6.05 11.98
N THR A 211 11.29 -5.02 11.99
CA THR A 211 11.70 -3.63 12.26
C THR A 211 11.51 -3.23 13.72
N LEU A 212 10.41 -3.63 14.33
CA LEU A 212 10.03 -3.25 15.69
C LEU A 212 10.91 -3.93 16.74
N VAL A 213 11.11 -5.24 16.63
CA VAL A 213 11.82 -6.03 17.68
C VAL A 213 13.22 -5.52 17.91
N PRO A 214 14.08 -5.31 16.90
CA PRO A 214 15.40 -4.73 17.10
C PRO A 214 15.39 -3.36 17.80
N ALA A 215 14.38 -2.54 17.51
CA ALA A 215 14.29 -1.20 18.04
C ALA A 215 13.84 -1.10 19.51
N ILE A 216 13.22 -2.15 20.05
CA ILE A 216 12.70 -2.16 21.43
C ILE A 216 13.41 -3.16 22.36
N ALA A 217 14.13 -4.13 21.81
CA ALA A 217 14.62 -5.27 22.57
C ALA A 217 15.58 -4.91 23.71
N ASP A 218 16.38 -3.86 23.55
CA ASP A 218 17.33 -3.38 24.57
C ASP A 218 16.67 -2.45 25.62
N HIS A 219 15.43 -2.02 25.39
CA HIS A 219 14.67 -1.18 26.32
C HIS A 219 13.68 -1.98 27.17
N CYS A 220 13.28 -3.18 26.71
CA CYS A 220 12.35 -4.05 27.40
C CYS A 220 13.07 -4.96 28.42
N ALA A 221 12.34 -5.52 29.37
CA ALA A 221 12.87 -6.61 30.20
C ALA A 221 13.15 -7.85 29.32
N HIS A 222 12.26 -8.15 28.40
CA HIS A 222 12.41 -9.18 27.38
C HIS A 222 11.34 -9.04 26.30
N VAL A 223 11.66 -9.42 25.05
CA VAL A 223 10.72 -9.49 23.94
C VAL A 223 10.51 -10.95 23.54
N THR A 224 9.27 -11.43 23.62
CA THR A 224 8.87 -12.72 23.03
C THR A 224 8.17 -12.47 21.71
N VAL A 225 8.64 -13.09 20.63
CA VAL A 225 7.97 -13.07 19.33
C VAL A 225 7.20 -14.36 19.15
N LEU A 226 5.88 -14.28 19.09
CA LEU A 226 5.00 -15.43 18.84
C LEU A 226 4.54 -15.43 17.39
N GLN A 227 4.84 -16.50 16.68
CA GLN A 227 4.38 -16.69 15.31
C GLN A 227 3.64 -18.02 15.16
N ARG A 228 2.61 -18.04 14.31
CA ARG A 228 1.89 -19.27 13.94
C ARG A 228 2.68 -20.14 12.97
N SER A 229 3.45 -19.49 12.09
CA SER A 229 4.31 -20.13 11.08
C SER A 229 5.48 -19.20 10.76
N PRO A 230 6.67 -19.75 10.46
CA PRO A 230 7.83 -18.97 10.09
C PRO A 230 7.62 -18.13 8.81
N THR A 231 8.42 -17.05 8.71
CA THR A 231 8.58 -16.19 7.53
C THR A 231 10.01 -16.34 7.02
N TYR A 232 10.24 -16.18 5.71
CA TYR A 232 11.59 -16.06 5.16
C TYR A 232 12.16 -14.69 5.46
N PHE A 233 13.41 -14.67 5.90
CA PHE A 233 14.19 -13.47 6.11
C PHE A 233 15.40 -13.46 5.19
N TYR A 234 15.72 -12.29 4.70
CA TYR A 234 16.98 -11.99 4.02
C TYR A 234 17.73 -10.96 4.84
N ALA A 235 18.94 -11.28 5.28
CA ALA A 235 19.79 -10.37 6.03
C ALA A 235 20.95 -9.90 5.16
N GLY A 236 21.24 -8.62 5.21
CA GLY A 236 22.35 -8.04 4.46
C GLY A 236 22.74 -6.66 5.01
N PRO A 237 23.89 -6.12 4.63
CA PRO A 237 24.32 -4.81 5.09
C PRO A 237 23.34 -3.71 4.60
N ASN A 238 23.11 -2.71 5.47
CA ASN A 238 22.41 -1.48 5.05
C ASN A 238 23.39 -0.50 4.37
N ALA A 239 24.13 -0.99 3.40
CA ALA A 239 25.11 -0.25 2.61
C ALA A 239 25.10 -0.75 1.17
N ASN A 240 25.53 0.07 0.23
CA ASN A 240 25.63 -0.30 -1.18
C ASN A 240 27.06 -0.03 -1.68
N GLU A 241 27.87 -1.09 -1.78
CA GLU A 241 29.28 -1.01 -2.20
C GLU A 241 29.46 -0.37 -3.58
N LEU A 242 28.50 -0.55 -4.49
CA LEU A 242 28.56 0.10 -5.82
C LEU A 242 28.35 1.60 -5.69
N ALA A 243 27.37 2.04 -4.88
CA ALA A 243 27.16 3.46 -4.60
C ALA A 243 28.41 4.10 -3.98
N ASP A 244 28.98 3.43 -2.97
CA ASP A 244 30.20 3.89 -2.29
C ASP A 244 31.38 4.04 -3.26
N MET A 245 31.59 3.04 -4.12
CA MET A 245 32.63 3.06 -5.14
C MET A 245 32.42 4.21 -6.15
N LEU A 246 31.19 4.41 -6.62
CA LEU A 246 30.86 5.47 -7.58
C LEU A 246 31.03 6.87 -6.95
N ASN A 247 30.69 7.02 -5.66
CA ASN A 247 30.90 8.26 -4.90
C ASN A 247 32.38 8.57 -4.72
N VAL A 248 33.23 7.56 -4.47
CA VAL A 248 34.71 7.74 -4.43
C VAL A 248 35.25 8.23 -5.80
N LEU A 249 34.59 7.87 -6.90
CA LEU A 249 34.95 8.36 -8.25
C LEU A 249 34.41 9.77 -8.54
N GLU A 250 33.76 10.42 -7.56
CA GLU A 250 33.20 11.78 -7.67
C GLU A 250 32.21 11.92 -8.85
N LEU A 251 31.39 10.84 -9.12
CA LEU A 251 30.35 10.92 -10.13
C LEU A 251 29.17 11.78 -9.64
N PRO A 252 28.48 12.50 -10.56
CA PRO A 252 27.25 13.20 -10.21
C PRO A 252 26.21 12.26 -9.56
N GLU A 253 25.47 12.78 -8.58
CA GLU A 253 24.51 12.02 -7.78
C GLU A 253 23.47 11.32 -8.66
N GLU A 254 22.98 11.98 -9.72
CA GLU A 254 21.99 11.41 -10.64
C GLU A 254 22.55 10.17 -11.36
N TRP A 255 23.83 10.15 -11.68
CA TRP A 255 24.48 9.00 -12.31
C TRP A 255 24.69 7.86 -11.31
N VAL A 256 25.10 8.18 -10.09
CA VAL A 256 25.23 7.18 -9.02
C VAL A 256 23.89 6.52 -8.81
N HIS A 257 22.83 7.30 -8.61
CA HIS A 257 21.46 6.80 -8.41
C HIS A 257 21.01 5.91 -9.57
N GLU A 258 21.14 6.37 -10.81
CA GLU A 258 20.69 5.63 -12.00
C GLU A 258 21.43 4.30 -12.18
N ILE A 259 22.75 4.29 -11.99
CA ILE A 259 23.55 3.06 -12.12
C ILE A 259 23.19 2.06 -11.04
N VAL A 260 23.10 2.51 -9.78
CA VAL A 260 22.76 1.67 -8.63
C VAL A 260 21.33 1.12 -8.78
N ARG A 261 20.38 1.99 -9.12
CA ARG A 261 18.98 1.61 -9.36
C ARG A 261 18.86 0.53 -10.42
N ARG A 262 19.51 0.68 -11.57
CA ARG A 262 19.49 -0.33 -12.64
C ARG A 262 20.09 -1.66 -12.19
N LYS A 263 21.19 -1.61 -11.45
CA LYS A 263 21.83 -2.82 -10.91
C LYS A 263 20.90 -3.57 -9.96
N LEU A 264 20.30 -2.86 -9.00
CA LEU A 264 19.37 -3.44 -8.03
C LEU A 264 18.09 -3.99 -8.68
N LEU A 265 17.57 -3.31 -9.70
CA LEU A 265 16.42 -3.81 -10.46
C LEU A 265 16.74 -5.11 -11.20
N LEU A 266 17.95 -5.21 -11.77
CA LEU A 266 18.41 -6.45 -12.42
C LEU A 266 18.56 -7.57 -11.40
N ASP A 267 19.24 -7.30 -10.28
CA ASP A 267 19.47 -8.29 -9.23
C ASP A 267 18.16 -8.82 -8.64
N LEU A 268 17.21 -7.93 -8.38
CA LEU A 268 15.89 -8.32 -7.90
C LEU A 268 15.14 -9.19 -8.92
N HIS A 269 15.21 -8.82 -10.21
CA HIS A 269 14.60 -9.62 -11.28
C HIS A 269 15.20 -11.03 -11.34
N GLU A 270 16.51 -11.14 -11.31
CA GLU A 270 17.22 -12.43 -11.33
C GLU A 270 16.89 -13.26 -10.08
N LEU A 271 16.85 -12.64 -8.90
CA LEU A 271 16.50 -13.31 -7.65
C LEU A 271 15.05 -13.82 -7.66
N VAL A 272 14.09 -13.00 -8.07
CA VAL A 272 12.68 -13.41 -8.17
C VAL A 272 12.52 -14.53 -9.17
N LYS A 273 13.16 -14.43 -10.33
CA LYS A 273 13.16 -15.47 -11.34
C LYS A 273 13.74 -16.79 -10.80
N LEU A 274 14.92 -16.73 -10.18
CA LEU A 274 15.55 -17.90 -9.56
C LEU A 274 14.65 -18.53 -8.49
N SER A 275 13.96 -17.70 -7.69
CA SER A 275 13.02 -18.18 -6.66
C SER A 275 11.81 -18.91 -7.23
N LEU A 276 11.40 -18.59 -8.46
CA LEU A 276 10.30 -19.28 -9.15
C LEU A 276 10.76 -20.52 -9.88
N ASP A 277 11.95 -20.48 -10.50
CA ASP A 277 12.51 -21.57 -11.30
C ASP A 277 13.16 -22.66 -10.42
N GLU A 278 13.87 -22.25 -9.36
CA GLU A 278 14.61 -23.13 -8.45
C GLU A 278 14.35 -22.77 -6.98
N PRO A 279 13.11 -22.90 -6.48
CA PRO A 279 12.72 -22.44 -5.15
C PRO A 279 13.50 -23.09 -4.00
N GLU A 280 13.92 -24.35 -4.16
CA GLU A 280 14.68 -25.08 -3.15
C GLU A 280 16.07 -24.47 -2.94
N LEU A 281 16.73 -24.06 -4.03
CA LEU A 281 18.05 -23.42 -3.95
C LEU A 281 17.98 -22.10 -3.14
N VAL A 282 16.99 -21.26 -3.45
CA VAL A 282 16.81 -19.98 -2.74
C VAL A 282 16.38 -20.21 -1.29
N ARG A 283 15.51 -21.20 -1.04
CA ARG A 283 15.12 -21.60 0.32
C ARG A 283 16.33 -21.98 1.16
N ASP A 284 17.17 -22.89 0.64
CA ASP A 284 18.33 -23.41 1.36
C ASP A 284 19.32 -22.27 1.68
N GLU A 285 19.52 -21.34 0.74
CA GLU A 285 20.38 -20.19 0.95
C GLU A 285 19.83 -19.22 2.02
N LEU A 286 18.52 -18.91 2.01
CA LEU A 286 17.90 -18.06 3.03
C LEU A 286 17.98 -18.70 4.41
N ILE A 287 17.75 -20.01 4.52
CA ILE A 287 17.86 -20.75 5.79
C ILE A 287 19.32 -20.80 6.27
N ARG A 288 20.28 -21.04 5.36
CA ARG A 288 21.71 -21.03 5.68
C ARG A 288 22.13 -19.68 6.26
N MET A 289 21.76 -18.59 5.60
CA MET A 289 22.06 -17.21 6.05
C MET A 289 21.53 -16.95 7.47
N VAL A 290 20.29 -17.30 7.74
CA VAL A 290 19.71 -17.17 9.10
C VAL A 290 20.42 -18.05 10.12
N THR A 291 20.81 -19.27 9.73
CA THR A 291 21.52 -20.19 10.61
C THR A 291 22.89 -19.65 11.03
N GLU A 292 23.59 -18.97 10.13
CA GLU A 292 24.91 -18.38 10.40
C GLU A 292 24.84 -17.15 11.34
N LEU A 293 23.67 -16.50 11.43
CA LEU A 293 23.44 -15.34 12.30
C LEU A 293 22.95 -15.70 13.71
N LEU A 294 22.57 -16.96 13.92
CA LEU A 294 22.04 -17.45 15.20
C LEU A 294 23.06 -18.30 15.95
N PRO A 295 22.93 -18.43 17.28
CA PRO A 295 23.81 -19.28 18.08
C PRO A 295 23.81 -20.74 17.60
N GLU A 296 24.95 -21.42 17.80
CA GLU A 296 25.06 -22.85 17.51
C GLU A 296 24.01 -23.65 18.28
N GLY A 297 23.27 -24.52 17.58
CA GLY A 297 22.20 -25.35 18.12
C GLY A 297 20.84 -24.66 18.26
N TYR A 298 20.68 -23.44 17.74
CA TYR A 298 19.37 -22.80 17.68
C TYR A 298 18.39 -23.57 16.77
N ASP A 299 17.13 -23.71 17.17
CA ASP A 299 16.14 -24.47 16.42
C ASP A 299 15.59 -23.67 15.19
N VAL A 300 16.44 -23.52 14.19
CA VAL A 300 16.10 -22.87 12.91
C VAL A 300 15.00 -23.63 12.18
N ALA A 301 14.93 -24.94 12.32
CA ALA A 301 13.94 -25.75 11.65
C ALA A 301 12.52 -25.41 12.09
N THR A 302 12.31 -25.17 13.39
CA THR A 302 10.99 -24.78 13.93
C THR A 302 10.69 -23.30 13.71
N HIS A 303 11.69 -22.42 13.88
CA HIS A 303 11.41 -20.99 14.01
C HIS A 303 11.66 -20.19 12.73
N PHE A 304 12.47 -20.69 11.77
CA PHE A 304 12.89 -19.93 10.61
C PHE A 304 12.82 -20.73 9.28
N THR A 305 12.11 -21.87 9.27
CA THR A 305 11.92 -22.69 8.07
C THR A 305 10.45 -22.69 7.64
N PRO A 306 10.04 -21.77 6.76
CA PRO A 306 8.67 -21.73 6.22
C PRO A 306 8.31 -22.99 5.44
N ARG A 307 6.99 -23.30 5.39
CA ARG A 307 6.46 -24.46 4.64
C ARG A 307 6.10 -24.12 3.19
N TYR A 308 6.22 -22.84 2.80
CA TYR A 308 5.95 -22.35 1.45
C TYR A 308 7.25 -21.96 0.77
N ASP A 309 7.24 -21.83 -0.55
CA ASP A 309 8.42 -21.44 -1.32
C ASP A 309 8.70 -19.93 -1.21
N PRO A 310 9.97 -19.47 -1.30
CA PRO A 310 10.31 -18.07 -1.30
C PRO A 310 9.48 -17.28 -2.32
N TRP A 311 9.10 -16.06 -1.98
CA TRP A 311 8.27 -15.17 -2.79
C TRP A 311 6.83 -15.64 -3.11
N ARG A 312 6.37 -16.76 -2.53
CA ARG A 312 4.92 -17.06 -2.45
C ARG A 312 4.22 -16.19 -1.39
N GLN A 313 4.99 -15.75 -0.42
CA GLN A 313 4.69 -14.64 0.48
C GLN A 313 5.92 -13.75 0.53
N ARG A 314 5.84 -12.61 1.21
CA ARG A 314 6.95 -11.66 1.27
C ARG A 314 8.16 -12.27 1.99
N VAL A 315 9.34 -12.08 1.44
CA VAL A 315 10.61 -12.27 2.13
C VAL A 315 10.93 -10.95 2.86
N ALA A 316 11.08 -10.99 4.18
CA ALA A 316 11.35 -9.80 4.98
C ALA A 316 12.85 -9.49 5.00
N PHE A 317 13.22 -8.24 4.70
CA PHE A 317 14.61 -7.81 4.79
C PHE A 317 14.97 -7.41 6.23
N VAL A 318 16.14 -7.83 6.69
CA VAL A 318 16.71 -7.54 8.03
C VAL A 318 18.07 -6.87 7.81
N PRO A 319 18.14 -5.53 7.79
CA PRO A 319 19.39 -4.82 7.58
C PRO A 319 20.35 -5.11 8.75
N ASP A 320 21.63 -5.32 8.38
CA ASP A 320 22.72 -5.63 9.30
C ASP A 320 22.48 -6.83 10.23
N GLY A 321 21.43 -7.64 9.96
CA GLY A 321 21.07 -8.79 10.80
C GLY A 321 20.57 -8.44 12.20
N ASP A 322 20.09 -7.22 12.42
CA ASP A 322 19.77 -6.66 13.74
C ASP A 322 18.75 -7.47 14.54
N LEU A 323 17.71 -8.03 13.90
CA LEU A 323 16.76 -8.96 14.56
C LEU A 323 17.48 -10.18 15.15
N PHE A 324 18.38 -10.77 14.37
CA PHE A 324 19.14 -11.97 14.80
C PHE A 324 20.18 -11.64 15.87
N ALA A 325 20.75 -10.45 15.82
CA ALA A 325 21.64 -9.95 16.87
C ALA A 325 20.90 -9.84 18.22
N GLY A 326 19.68 -9.30 18.23
CA GLY A 326 18.82 -9.24 19.41
C GLY A 326 18.49 -10.62 19.99
N ILE A 327 18.17 -11.59 19.11
CA ILE A 327 17.92 -12.98 19.52
C ILE A 327 19.20 -13.62 20.08
N SER A 328 20.34 -13.45 19.40
CA SER A 328 21.63 -14.01 19.82
C SER A 328 22.13 -13.42 21.13
N ALA A 329 21.80 -12.18 21.44
CA ALA A 329 22.07 -11.52 22.71
C ALA A 329 21.10 -11.94 23.84
N GLY A 330 20.09 -12.75 23.56
CA GLY A 330 19.09 -13.18 24.53
C GLY A 330 18.07 -12.11 24.90
N LEU A 331 18.03 -11.00 24.17
CA LEU A 331 17.07 -9.90 24.36
C LEU A 331 15.68 -10.23 23.79
N ALA A 332 15.65 -11.09 22.77
CA ALA A 332 14.42 -11.57 22.17
C ALA A 332 14.40 -13.10 22.04
N THR A 333 13.20 -13.68 22.06
CA THR A 333 12.99 -15.14 21.89
C THR A 333 11.90 -15.39 20.88
N MET A 334 12.10 -16.34 19.94
CA MET A 334 11.07 -16.79 19.00
C MET A 334 10.31 -17.97 19.58
N VAL A 335 8.99 -17.92 19.49
CA VAL A 335 8.06 -19.02 19.79
C VAL A 335 7.20 -19.28 18.57
N THR A 336 7.11 -20.54 18.14
CA THR A 336 6.29 -20.94 16.99
C THR A 336 5.18 -21.89 17.48
N ASP A 337 3.98 -21.35 17.68
CA ASP A 337 2.79 -22.08 18.10
C ASP A 337 1.51 -21.31 17.79
N GLN A 338 0.36 -21.93 18.01
CA GLN A 338 -0.95 -21.32 17.89
C GLN A 338 -1.45 -20.82 19.24
N ILE A 339 -2.17 -19.71 19.22
CA ILE A 339 -2.87 -19.19 20.39
C ILE A 339 -4.14 -20.00 20.58
N ASP A 340 -4.31 -20.59 21.77
CA ASP A 340 -5.55 -21.22 22.20
C ASP A 340 -6.50 -20.15 22.76
N HIS A 341 -6.04 -19.40 23.78
CA HIS A 341 -6.78 -18.29 24.36
C HIS A 341 -5.86 -17.30 25.09
N LEU A 342 -6.43 -16.15 25.47
CA LEU A 342 -5.78 -15.21 26.40
C LEU A 342 -6.50 -15.23 27.74
N ASP A 343 -5.75 -14.89 28.79
CA ASP A 343 -6.30 -14.61 30.12
C ASP A 343 -5.71 -13.31 30.67
N GLU A 344 -5.87 -13.06 31.96
CA GLU A 344 -5.44 -11.82 32.63
C GLU A 344 -3.94 -11.57 32.56
N ARG A 345 -3.11 -12.62 32.36
CA ARG A 345 -1.66 -12.56 32.43
C ARG A 345 -0.96 -12.63 31.08
N GLY A 346 -1.62 -13.11 30.04
CA GLY A 346 -1.00 -13.28 28.73
C GLY A 346 -1.67 -14.32 27.85
N VAL A 347 -0.88 -15.08 27.10
CA VAL A 347 -1.33 -16.03 26.09
C VAL A 347 -1.09 -17.45 26.52
N VAL A 348 -2.11 -18.31 26.37
CA VAL A 348 -2.02 -19.76 26.50
C VAL A 348 -1.93 -20.35 25.09
N LEU A 349 -0.93 -21.17 24.84
CA LEU A 349 -0.65 -21.78 23.55
C LEU A 349 -1.37 -23.12 23.38
N ALA A 350 -1.54 -23.57 22.15
CA ALA A 350 -2.15 -24.87 21.82
C ALA A 350 -1.32 -26.06 22.37
N SER A 351 -0.01 -25.90 22.54
CA SER A 351 0.85 -26.87 23.27
C SER A 351 0.52 -27.02 24.75
N GLY A 352 -0.18 -26.06 25.32
CA GLY A 352 -0.41 -25.93 26.76
C GLY A 352 0.59 -25.03 27.46
N ASP A 353 1.62 -24.59 26.78
CA ASP A 353 2.59 -23.62 27.30
C ASP A 353 1.95 -22.24 27.47
N ARG A 354 2.62 -21.39 28.28
CA ARG A 354 2.12 -20.07 28.61
C ARG A 354 3.19 -19.00 28.33
N ILE A 355 2.78 -17.85 27.80
CA ILE A 355 3.59 -16.64 27.68
C ILE A 355 2.93 -15.54 28.50
N ASP A 356 3.56 -15.16 29.62
CA ASP A 356 3.13 -14.00 30.40
C ASP A 356 3.67 -12.71 29.74
N ALA A 357 2.88 -11.66 29.74
CA ALA A 357 3.24 -10.38 29.15
C ALA A 357 2.63 -9.20 29.91
N ASP A 358 3.29 -8.05 29.90
CA ASP A 358 2.75 -6.76 30.34
C ASP A 358 2.13 -6.01 29.17
N VAL A 359 2.70 -6.19 27.96
CA VAL A 359 2.26 -5.55 26.71
C VAL A 359 2.20 -6.59 25.60
N ILE A 360 1.09 -6.63 24.89
CA ILE A 360 0.90 -7.43 23.68
C ILE A 360 0.86 -6.51 22.48
N ILE A 361 1.76 -6.73 21.52
CA ILE A 361 1.82 -5.99 20.25
C ILE A 361 1.33 -6.91 19.13
N THR A 362 0.19 -6.56 18.52
CA THR A 362 -0.44 -7.37 17.47
C THR A 362 0.10 -7.00 16.10
N ALA A 363 1.32 -7.47 15.76
CA ALA A 363 1.93 -7.30 14.44
C ALA A 363 1.35 -8.28 13.40
N THR A 364 0.04 -8.42 13.38
CA THR A 364 -0.72 -9.47 12.66
C THR A 364 -1.20 -9.04 11.27
N GLY A 365 -0.75 -7.88 10.80
CA GLY A 365 -1.00 -7.36 9.47
C GLY A 365 -2.10 -6.31 9.42
N PHE A 366 -2.55 -6.02 8.18
CA PHE A 366 -3.44 -4.90 7.90
C PHE A 366 -4.79 -5.36 7.38
N ASN A 367 -5.79 -4.50 7.51
CA ASN A 367 -7.04 -4.58 6.78
C ASN A 367 -6.89 -3.89 5.42
N LEU A 368 -7.38 -4.53 4.35
CA LEU A 368 -7.39 -3.89 3.04
C LEU A 368 -8.57 -2.94 2.90
N SER A 369 -8.36 -1.87 2.16
CA SER A 369 -9.38 -0.92 1.74
C SER A 369 -9.27 -0.74 0.23
N VAL A 370 -10.12 -1.41 -0.51
CA VAL A 370 -10.15 -1.29 -1.97
C VAL A 370 -10.74 0.08 -2.32
N LEU A 371 -10.02 0.86 -3.12
CA LEU A 371 -10.38 2.24 -3.49
C LEU A 371 -10.72 3.15 -2.28
N GLY A 372 -10.06 2.94 -1.14
CA GLY A 372 -10.20 3.82 0.03
C GLY A 372 -11.54 3.72 0.78
N GLY A 373 -12.38 2.72 0.48
CA GLY A 373 -13.73 2.61 1.05
C GLY A 373 -14.70 3.70 0.58
N ILE A 374 -14.43 4.33 -0.57
CA ILE A 374 -15.27 5.35 -1.18
C ILE A 374 -16.45 4.67 -1.89
N ASP A 375 -17.66 5.23 -1.72
CA ASP A 375 -18.86 4.77 -2.41
C ASP A 375 -18.89 5.29 -3.85
N PHE A 376 -18.69 4.41 -4.83
CA PHE A 376 -18.70 4.75 -6.25
C PHE A 376 -20.03 4.44 -6.92
N SER A 377 -20.44 5.30 -7.88
CA SER A 377 -21.54 5.01 -8.80
C SER A 377 -21.27 5.54 -10.21
N VAL A 378 -21.83 4.87 -11.22
CA VAL A 378 -21.78 5.26 -12.61
C VAL A 378 -23.23 5.40 -13.12
N ASP A 379 -23.62 6.58 -13.55
CA ASP A 379 -24.99 6.91 -14.01
C ASP A 379 -26.08 6.45 -13.03
N GLY A 380 -25.83 6.66 -11.73
CA GLY A 380 -26.74 6.30 -10.65
C GLY A 380 -26.73 4.81 -10.25
N VAL A 381 -25.91 3.97 -10.89
CA VAL A 381 -25.76 2.55 -10.55
C VAL A 381 -24.54 2.39 -9.63
N PRO A 382 -24.70 1.84 -8.40
CA PRO A 382 -23.56 1.56 -7.54
C PRO A 382 -22.53 0.64 -8.22
N LEU A 383 -21.25 0.96 -8.05
CA LEU A 383 -20.14 0.19 -8.60
C LEU A 383 -19.78 -0.96 -7.68
N ASP A 384 -19.86 -2.18 -8.18
CA ASP A 384 -19.28 -3.36 -7.54
C ASP A 384 -17.97 -3.72 -8.27
N LEU A 385 -16.84 -3.37 -7.68
CA LEU A 385 -15.52 -3.62 -8.26
C LEU A 385 -15.24 -5.10 -8.49
N ALA A 386 -15.75 -6.00 -7.65
CA ALA A 386 -15.52 -7.44 -7.78
C ALA A 386 -16.12 -8.03 -9.07
N THR A 387 -17.02 -7.29 -9.72
CA THR A 387 -17.62 -7.68 -11.02
C THR A 387 -16.86 -7.13 -12.23
N THR A 388 -15.89 -6.24 -12.02
CA THR A 388 -15.13 -5.61 -13.10
C THR A 388 -13.89 -6.41 -13.45
N VAL A 389 -13.45 -6.31 -14.72
CA VAL A 389 -12.14 -6.78 -15.17
C VAL A 389 -11.23 -5.57 -15.37
N THR A 390 -9.96 -5.70 -15.00
CA THR A 390 -9.04 -4.58 -15.13
C THR A 390 -8.39 -4.51 -16.50
N TYR A 391 -8.35 -3.32 -17.07
CA TYR A 391 -7.50 -2.97 -18.19
C TYR A 391 -6.10 -2.63 -17.67
N ARG A 392 -5.09 -3.40 -18.08
CA ARG A 392 -3.69 -3.29 -17.65
C ARG A 392 -3.51 -3.23 -16.12
N GLY A 393 -4.41 -3.88 -15.38
CA GLY A 393 -4.38 -3.87 -13.92
C GLY A 393 -4.58 -2.49 -13.27
N ALA A 394 -5.13 -1.51 -13.98
CA ALA A 394 -5.20 -0.12 -13.49
C ALA A 394 -6.54 0.58 -13.73
N MET A 395 -7.23 0.32 -14.84
CA MET A 395 -8.58 0.86 -15.11
C MET A 395 -9.60 -0.29 -15.09
N PHE A 396 -10.89 0.01 -14.98
CA PHE A 396 -11.93 -1.00 -14.75
C PHE A 396 -12.97 -1.00 -15.86
N THR A 397 -13.39 -2.18 -16.31
CA THR A 397 -14.43 -2.29 -17.34
C THR A 397 -15.70 -1.55 -16.93
N GLY A 398 -16.20 -0.68 -17.83
CA GLY A 398 -17.43 0.09 -17.60
C GLY A 398 -17.30 1.30 -16.67
N VAL A 399 -16.11 1.59 -16.14
CA VAL A 399 -15.86 2.75 -15.28
C VAL A 399 -15.13 3.83 -16.06
N PRO A 400 -15.77 4.98 -16.34
CA PRO A 400 -15.16 6.04 -17.11
C PRO A 400 -14.12 6.84 -16.32
N ASN A 401 -13.08 7.31 -17.00
CA ASN A 401 -12.13 8.33 -16.50
C ASN A 401 -11.62 8.08 -15.09
N MET A 402 -11.24 6.85 -14.78
CA MET A 402 -10.68 6.48 -13.48
C MET A 402 -9.52 5.52 -13.65
N ILE A 403 -8.43 5.78 -12.93
CA ILE A 403 -7.29 4.88 -12.79
C ILE A 403 -6.97 4.64 -11.32
N TRP A 404 -6.52 3.44 -11.00
CA TRP A 404 -6.08 3.05 -9.67
C TRP A 404 -4.61 2.64 -9.67
N VAL A 405 -3.83 3.25 -8.81
CA VAL A 405 -2.44 2.90 -8.59
C VAL A 405 -2.37 1.77 -7.56
N PHE A 406 -2.02 0.59 -8.04
CA PHE A 406 -1.63 -0.55 -7.23
C PHE A 406 -0.23 -0.97 -7.66
N GLY A 407 0.73 -0.93 -6.75
CA GLY A 407 2.14 -1.19 -7.04
C GLY A 407 2.46 -2.69 -7.18
N TYR A 408 3.75 -2.98 -7.17
CA TYR A 408 4.22 -4.37 -7.19
C TYR A 408 4.27 -4.97 -5.78
N LEU A 409 4.01 -6.26 -5.69
CA LEU A 409 4.09 -7.04 -4.44
C LEU A 409 5.49 -7.67 -4.24
N ARG A 410 6.22 -7.93 -5.34
CA ARG A 410 7.57 -8.51 -5.35
C ARG A 410 8.64 -7.53 -5.80
N ALA A 411 8.28 -6.27 -6.00
CA ALA A 411 9.19 -5.20 -6.36
C ALA A 411 8.74 -3.92 -5.68
N SER A 412 9.52 -2.85 -5.82
CA SER A 412 9.19 -1.56 -5.22
C SER A 412 7.91 -0.96 -5.80
N TRP A 413 7.08 -0.42 -4.93
CA TRP A 413 5.76 0.12 -5.24
C TRP A 413 5.78 1.23 -6.30
N THR A 414 6.71 2.15 -6.17
CA THR A 414 6.84 3.33 -7.01
C THR A 414 7.20 3.03 -8.46
N LEU A 415 7.84 1.90 -8.71
CA LEU A 415 8.13 1.48 -10.08
C LEU A 415 6.87 1.42 -10.95
N ARG A 416 5.75 0.96 -10.37
CA ARG A 416 4.49 0.93 -11.09
C ARG A 416 3.76 2.26 -11.05
N ALA A 417 3.91 3.03 -9.98
CA ALA A 417 3.35 4.38 -9.89
C ALA A 417 3.90 5.26 -11.02
N ASP A 418 5.23 5.29 -11.22
CA ASP A 418 5.91 5.99 -12.32
C ASP A 418 5.40 5.56 -13.72
N LEU A 419 5.26 4.24 -13.96
CA LEU A 419 4.76 3.73 -15.24
C LEU A 419 3.31 4.16 -15.49
N LEU A 420 2.46 4.06 -14.48
CA LEU A 420 1.07 4.49 -14.57
C LEU A 420 0.95 6.00 -14.71
N ALA A 421 1.82 6.77 -14.05
CA ALA A 421 1.83 8.23 -14.17
C ALA A 421 2.17 8.67 -15.61
N ALA A 422 3.19 8.06 -16.21
CA ALA A 422 3.50 8.30 -17.61
C ALA A 422 2.36 7.88 -18.56
N PHE A 423 1.72 6.74 -18.27
CA PHE A 423 0.57 6.24 -19.05
C PHE A 423 -0.64 7.18 -18.95
N VAL A 424 -1.00 7.66 -17.76
CA VAL A 424 -2.12 8.59 -17.57
C VAL A 424 -1.90 9.89 -18.33
N CYS A 425 -0.70 10.48 -18.25
CA CYS A 425 -0.40 11.69 -19.00
C CYS A 425 -0.58 11.48 -20.51
N ARG A 426 -0.07 10.36 -21.06
CA ARG A 426 -0.28 10.01 -22.48
C ARG A 426 -1.76 9.80 -22.82
N LEU A 427 -2.51 9.13 -21.94
CA LEU A 427 -3.95 8.89 -22.14
C LEU A 427 -4.72 10.21 -22.19
N LEU A 428 -4.44 11.13 -21.27
CA LEU A 428 -5.07 12.44 -21.25
C LEU A 428 -4.67 13.29 -22.46
N ASP A 429 -3.41 13.23 -22.92
CA ASP A 429 -2.98 13.90 -24.16
C ASP A 429 -3.71 13.34 -25.37
N HIS A 430 -3.87 12.00 -25.45
CA HIS A 430 -4.60 11.36 -26.54
C HIS A 430 -6.09 11.74 -26.54
N MET A 431 -6.72 11.83 -25.37
CA MET A 431 -8.11 12.32 -25.25
C MET A 431 -8.25 13.76 -25.78
N ASP A 432 -7.29 14.64 -25.44
CA ASP A 432 -7.28 16.02 -25.92
C ASP A 432 -7.11 16.09 -27.46
N GLU A 433 -6.21 15.28 -28.02
CA GLU A 433 -5.99 15.18 -29.48
C GLU A 433 -7.25 14.72 -30.23
N LEU A 434 -8.00 13.78 -29.64
CA LEU A 434 -9.28 13.32 -30.19
C LEU A 434 -10.43 14.30 -29.93
N GLY A 435 -10.28 15.27 -29.04
CA GLY A 435 -11.32 16.20 -28.63
C GLY A 435 -12.45 15.53 -27.86
N VAL A 436 -12.16 14.48 -27.09
CA VAL A 436 -13.13 13.71 -26.30
C VAL A 436 -12.97 13.94 -24.81
N HIS A 437 -14.04 13.73 -24.05
CA HIS A 437 -14.07 13.97 -22.61
C HIS A 437 -14.25 12.70 -21.78
N ARG A 438 -14.42 11.54 -22.43
CA ARG A 438 -14.65 10.27 -21.75
C ARG A 438 -13.83 9.16 -22.39
N VAL A 439 -13.17 8.37 -21.55
CA VAL A 439 -12.54 7.10 -21.92
C VAL A 439 -13.04 6.01 -20.96
N THR A 440 -13.53 4.90 -21.53
CA THR A 440 -14.07 3.79 -20.75
C THR A 440 -13.48 2.48 -21.22
N PRO A 441 -12.81 1.67 -20.35
CA PRO A 441 -12.39 0.33 -20.73
C PRO A 441 -13.62 -0.57 -21.00
N ARG A 442 -13.61 -1.27 -22.13
CA ARG A 442 -14.65 -2.23 -22.51
C ARG A 442 -14.05 -3.46 -23.17
N LEU A 443 -14.59 -4.63 -22.79
CA LEU A 443 -14.23 -5.87 -23.45
C LEU A 443 -14.62 -5.80 -24.92
N ARG A 444 -13.69 -6.17 -25.80
CA ARG A 444 -13.95 -6.29 -27.25
C ARG A 444 -14.74 -7.57 -27.54
N PRO A 445 -15.39 -7.70 -28.70
CA PRO A 445 -16.06 -8.97 -29.10
C PRO A 445 -15.12 -10.19 -29.05
N GLU A 446 -13.85 -10.00 -29.42
CA GLU A 446 -12.81 -11.03 -29.35
C GLU A 446 -12.34 -11.39 -27.93
N ASP A 447 -12.77 -10.63 -26.92
CA ASP A 447 -12.47 -10.93 -25.51
C ASP A 447 -13.59 -11.73 -24.82
N ALA A 448 -14.67 -12.08 -25.55
CA ALA A 448 -15.85 -12.75 -25.01
C ALA A 448 -15.56 -14.15 -24.45
N ASP A 449 -14.51 -14.82 -24.94
CA ASP A 449 -14.04 -16.14 -24.49
C ASP A 449 -12.83 -16.08 -23.55
N MET A 450 -12.42 -14.86 -23.13
CA MET A 450 -11.31 -14.65 -22.23
C MET A 450 -11.56 -15.31 -20.87
N ALA A 451 -10.58 -16.08 -20.39
CA ALA A 451 -10.63 -16.60 -19.02
C ALA A 451 -10.43 -15.48 -18.01
N VAL A 452 -11.36 -15.39 -17.05
CA VAL A 452 -11.33 -14.37 -15.99
C VAL A 452 -11.09 -15.03 -14.65
N GLY A 453 -10.02 -14.63 -13.99
CA GLY A 453 -9.56 -15.13 -12.70
C GLY A 453 -9.61 -14.10 -11.58
N PRO A 454 -9.10 -14.45 -10.39
CA PRO A 454 -8.92 -13.50 -9.31
C PRO A 454 -7.90 -12.41 -9.68
N TRP A 455 -7.93 -11.28 -8.97
CA TRP A 455 -7.00 -10.16 -9.15
C TRP A 455 -5.54 -10.60 -9.08
N ILE A 456 -5.21 -11.39 -8.07
CA ILE A 456 -3.92 -12.07 -7.89
C ILE A 456 -4.22 -13.55 -7.70
N ASP A 457 -3.53 -14.39 -8.46
CA ASP A 457 -3.66 -15.84 -8.33
C ASP A 457 -3.09 -16.29 -6.97
N PRO A 458 -3.90 -16.92 -6.09
CA PRO A 458 -3.42 -17.46 -4.83
C PRO A 458 -2.33 -18.52 -4.98
N ALA A 459 -2.25 -19.20 -6.12
CA ALA A 459 -1.17 -20.13 -6.41
C ALA A 459 0.15 -19.42 -6.67
N ASP A 460 0.10 -18.13 -7.06
CA ASP A 460 1.28 -17.32 -7.30
C ASP A 460 1.70 -16.51 -6.07
N PHE A 461 0.77 -15.77 -5.42
CA PHE A 461 1.08 -14.95 -4.25
C PHE A 461 -0.09 -14.97 -3.24
N ASN A 462 0.16 -15.44 -2.01
CA ASN A 462 -0.92 -15.80 -1.08
C ASN A 462 -0.77 -15.31 0.38
N PRO A 463 -0.30 -14.10 0.68
CA PRO A 463 -0.29 -13.62 2.06
C PRO A 463 -1.71 -13.47 2.61
N GLY A 464 -1.87 -13.72 3.91
CA GLY A 464 -3.17 -13.82 4.55
C GLY A 464 -4.06 -12.57 4.38
N TYR A 465 -3.49 -11.38 4.37
CA TYR A 465 -4.24 -10.13 4.21
C TYR A 465 -4.90 -10.01 2.83
N LEU A 466 -4.22 -10.46 1.76
CA LEU A 466 -4.81 -10.51 0.42
C LEU A 466 -5.92 -11.54 0.34
N GLN A 467 -5.69 -12.74 0.89
CA GLN A 467 -6.68 -13.82 0.83
C GLN A 467 -8.00 -13.43 1.52
N ARG A 468 -7.93 -12.74 2.66
CA ARG A 468 -9.13 -12.26 3.36
C ARG A 468 -9.97 -11.28 2.53
N SER A 469 -9.33 -10.48 1.68
CA SER A 469 -9.98 -9.38 0.95
C SER A 469 -10.09 -9.61 -0.56
N MET A 470 -9.66 -10.76 -1.08
CA MET A 470 -9.68 -11.04 -2.51
C MET A 470 -11.08 -10.94 -3.13
N HIS A 471 -12.12 -11.22 -2.35
CA HIS A 471 -13.51 -11.12 -2.78
C HIS A 471 -13.99 -9.69 -3.05
N LEU A 472 -13.25 -8.67 -2.57
CA LEU A 472 -13.51 -7.24 -2.80
C LEU A 472 -12.73 -6.69 -4.01
N MET A 473 -11.74 -7.45 -4.48
CA MET A 473 -10.85 -7.03 -5.55
C MET A 473 -11.50 -7.20 -6.93
N PRO A 474 -11.11 -6.42 -7.93
CA PRO A 474 -11.55 -6.64 -9.32
C PRO A 474 -11.03 -7.97 -9.83
N ARG A 475 -11.32 -8.28 -11.08
CA ARG A 475 -10.90 -9.50 -11.75
C ARG A 475 -9.75 -9.22 -12.71
N SER A 476 -8.97 -10.24 -13.01
CA SER A 476 -7.90 -10.24 -14.00
C SER A 476 -8.23 -11.19 -15.14
N GLY A 477 -8.05 -10.76 -16.40
CA GLY A 477 -8.15 -11.61 -17.57
C GLY A 477 -6.83 -12.30 -17.91
N ASP A 478 -6.87 -13.27 -18.82
CA ASP A 478 -5.67 -13.98 -19.30
C ASP A 478 -5.04 -13.33 -20.56
N LYS A 479 -5.73 -12.38 -21.20
CA LYS A 479 -5.17 -11.62 -22.33
C LYS A 479 -4.30 -10.44 -21.85
N PRO A 480 -3.27 -10.03 -22.60
CA PRO A 480 -2.29 -9.03 -22.17
C PRO A 480 -2.90 -7.71 -21.67
N GLU A 481 -3.92 -7.18 -22.37
CA GLU A 481 -4.56 -5.93 -22.05
C GLU A 481 -5.42 -6.01 -20.77
N TRP A 482 -5.90 -7.19 -20.43
CA TRP A 482 -6.81 -7.44 -19.30
C TRP A 482 -6.14 -8.09 -18.11
N ARG A 483 -4.84 -8.39 -18.23
CA ARG A 483 -4.07 -9.02 -17.14
C ARG A 483 -3.61 -7.97 -16.14
N HIS A 484 -3.74 -8.31 -14.86
CA HIS A 484 -2.98 -7.66 -13.81
C HIS A 484 -1.61 -8.32 -13.69
N SER A 485 -0.60 -7.72 -14.29
CA SER A 485 0.76 -8.20 -14.19
C SER A 485 1.43 -7.70 -12.90
N GLN A 486 2.25 -8.53 -12.30
CA GLN A 486 3.13 -8.20 -11.19
C GLN A 486 4.60 -8.27 -11.61
N ASP A 487 4.86 -8.18 -12.92
CA ASP A 487 6.18 -8.23 -13.53
C ASP A 487 6.61 -6.85 -14.05
N TYR A 488 7.38 -6.13 -13.23
CA TYR A 488 7.96 -4.84 -13.62
C TYR A 488 8.80 -4.95 -14.90
N TRP A 489 9.53 -6.07 -15.06
CA TRP A 489 10.47 -6.22 -16.16
C TRP A 489 9.78 -6.24 -17.53
N SER A 490 8.60 -6.79 -17.59
CA SER A 490 7.73 -6.74 -18.78
C SER A 490 6.98 -5.40 -18.87
N GLU A 491 6.40 -4.91 -17.76
CA GLU A 491 5.57 -3.70 -17.78
C GLU A 491 6.34 -2.44 -18.13
N ARG A 492 7.64 -2.33 -17.78
CA ARG A 492 8.50 -1.20 -18.15
C ARG A 492 8.66 -1.00 -19.66
N VAL A 493 8.40 -2.03 -20.46
CA VAL A 493 8.37 -1.97 -21.92
C VAL A 493 6.94 -1.80 -22.42
N LEU A 494 6.00 -2.59 -21.86
CA LEU A 494 4.60 -2.63 -22.31
C LEU A 494 3.84 -1.32 -22.07
N PHE A 495 4.06 -0.63 -20.94
CA PHE A 495 3.34 0.62 -20.68
C PHE A 495 3.73 1.78 -21.60
N PRO A 496 5.03 2.06 -21.83
CA PRO A 496 5.43 3.10 -22.79
C PRO A 496 4.97 2.83 -24.23
N GLU A 497 4.89 1.57 -24.64
CA GLU A 497 4.51 1.13 -25.99
C GLU A 497 3.02 0.80 -26.12
N ALA A 498 2.23 0.98 -25.04
CA ALA A 498 0.80 0.66 -25.06
C ALA A 498 0.08 1.41 -26.16
N ASP A 499 -0.56 0.65 -27.05
CA ASP A 499 -1.48 1.21 -28.06
C ASP A 499 -2.75 1.67 -27.35
N LEU A 500 -3.07 2.96 -27.47
CA LEU A 500 -4.27 3.55 -26.87
C LEU A 500 -5.51 3.35 -27.76
N ASP A 501 -5.32 2.94 -29.02
CA ASP A 501 -6.36 2.64 -29.99
C ASP A 501 -6.57 1.13 -30.22
N ASP A 502 -6.17 0.29 -29.23
CA ASP A 502 -6.29 -1.17 -29.27
C ASP A 502 -7.75 -1.70 -29.26
N GLY A 503 -8.72 -0.80 -29.18
CA GLY A 503 -10.15 -1.11 -29.13
C GLY A 503 -10.66 -1.52 -27.73
N CYS A 504 -9.78 -1.63 -26.72
CA CYS A 504 -10.18 -1.84 -25.32
C CYS A 504 -10.64 -0.56 -24.64
N LEU A 505 -10.16 0.61 -25.11
CA LEU A 505 -10.55 1.92 -24.64
C LEU A 505 -11.57 2.54 -25.62
N VAL A 506 -12.75 2.86 -25.11
CA VAL A 506 -13.81 3.52 -25.88
C VAL A 506 -13.80 5.01 -25.53
N TYR A 507 -13.59 5.83 -26.53
CA TYR A 507 -13.50 7.29 -26.44
C TYR A 507 -14.81 7.95 -26.86
N GLU A 508 -15.35 8.91 -26.08
CA GLU A 508 -16.63 9.58 -26.33
C GLU A 508 -16.61 11.06 -25.89
#